data_6f74720d73654840f0c5c65ac05fa1a7
#
_entry.id   6f74720d73654840f0c5c65ac05fa1a7
#
_cell.length_a   1.000
_cell.length_b   1.000
_cell.length_c   1.000
_cell.angle_alpha   90.00
_cell.angle_beta   90.00
_cell.angle_gamma   90.00
#
_symmetry.space_group_name_H-M   'P 1'
#
loop_
_entity.id
_entity.type
_entity.pdbx_description
1 polymer ?
#
loop_
_entity_poly.entity_id
_entity_poly.type
_entity_poly.pdbx_seq_one_letter_code
_entity_poly.pdbx_strand_id
1 'polypeptide(L)'
;SLMTLTFLTVSIFTGVILILVLILNFAESRLLPKGDVTIKINGNDDKSIVTRPGSTLLSALAGKSIFLPSACGGGGTCALCKCQVIKGGGEILPTETGHINRNEAKNNWRLACQVKIREDMNIHVPDEIFNIRKWECIVRSNKSVATFIKELVLELPADENLNFAKQKYSLVYYL
;
A
#
# COMPACT_ATOMS: atom_id res chain seq x y z
N SER A 1 -14.51 35.71 -39.66
CA SER A 1 -13.77 36.61 -38.75
C SER A 1 -12.97 35.77 -37.75
N LEU A 2 -11.83 36.33 -37.30
CA LEU A 2 -10.91 35.62 -36.37
C LEU A 2 -11.63 35.13 -35.08
N MET A 3 -12.57 35.92 -34.62
CA MET A 3 -13.35 35.66 -33.41
C MET A 3 -14.25 34.41 -33.54
N THR A 4 -14.87 34.20 -34.71
CA THR A 4 -15.67 33.02 -34.96
C THR A 4 -14.83 31.73 -35.05
N LEU A 5 -13.60 31.86 -35.58
CA LEU A 5 -12.66 30.73 -35.65
C LEU A 5 -12.19 30.32 -34.27
N THR A 6 -11.87 31.28 -33.38
CA THR A 6 -11.46 30.99 -32.00
C THR A 6 -12.58 30.35 -31.19
N PHE A 7 -13.82 30.81 -31.31
CA PHE A 7 -14.96 30.17 -30.65
C PHE A 7 -15.18 28.73 -31.15
N LEU A 8 -15.04 28.51 -32.46
CA LEU A 8 -15.20 27.17 -33.02
C LEU A 8 -14.11 26.20 -32.51
N THR A 9 -12.84 26.63 -32.48
CA THR A 9 -11.73 25.80 -32.01
C THR A 9 -11.86 25.48 -30.51
N VAL A 10 -12.22 26.45 -29.68
CA VAL A 10 -12.47 26.22 -28.26
C VAL A 10 -13.62 25.25 -28.01
N SER A 11 -14.72 25.41 -28.76
CA SER A 11 -15.88 24.53 -28.65
C SER A 11 -15.56 23.09 -29.02
N ILE A 12 -14.82 22.89 -30.12
CA ILE A 12 -14.39 21.55 -30.55
C ILE A 12 -13.46 20.93 -29.50
N PHE A 13 -12.47 21.70 -29.00
CA PHE A 13 -11.52 21.20 -27.99
C PHE A 13 -12.23 20.81 -26.69
N THR A 14 -13.16 21.65 -26.21
CA THR A 14 -13.96 21.37 -25.03
C THR A 14 -14.84 20.14 -25.24
N GLY A 15 -15.46 20.01 -26.44
CA GLY A 15 -16.27 18.84 -26.79
C GLY A 15 -15.46 17.55 -26.76
N VAL A 16 -14.25 17.55 -27.31
CA VAL A 16 -13.37 16.37 -27.28
C VAL A 16 -13.01 15.99 -25.84
N ILE A 17 -12.66 16.96 -24.99
CA ILE A 17 -12.34 16.69 -23.57
C ILE A 17 -13.57 16.08 -22.87
N LEU A 18 -14.74 16.64 -23.03
CA LEU A 18 -15.97 16.13 -22.42
C LEU A 18 -16.27 14.69 -22.85
N ILE A 19 -16.12 14.39 -24.15
CA ILE A 19 -16.30 13.03 -24.68
C ILE A 19 -15.30 12.08 -24.05
N LEU A 20 -14.02 12.46 -23.96
CA LEU A 20 -13.00 11.62 -23.33
C LEU A 20 -13.31 11.36 -21.85
N VAL A 21 -13.72 12.38 -21.09
CA VAL A 21 -14.11 12.22 -19.68
C VAL A 21 -15.32 11.28 -19.55
N LEU A 22 -16.32 11.41 -20.42
CA LEU A 22 -17.48 10.51 -20.43
C LEU A 22 -17.09 9.06 -20.74
N ILE A 23 -16.19 8.85 -21.72
CA ILE A 23 -15.67 7.51 -22.05
C ILE A 23 -14.91 6.92 -20.86
N LEU A 24 -14.06 7.70 -20.21
CA LEU A 24 -13.30 7.25 -19.03
C LEU A 24 -14.24 6.88 -17.87
N ASN A 25 -15.21 7.73 -17.54
CA ASN A 25 -16.18 7.44 -16.49
C ASN A 25 -17.03 6.20 -16.83
N PHE A 26 -17.41 6.03 -18.09
CA PHE A 26 -18.14 4.85 -18.54
C PHE A 26 -17.28 3.59 -18.42
N ALA A 27 -16.03 3.64 -18.87
CA ALA A 27 -15.09 2.53 -18.75
C ALA A 27 -14.82 2.17 -17.28
N GLU A 28 -14.60 3.16 -16.41
CA GLU A 28 -14.46 2.97 -14.98
C GLU A 28 -15.68 2.27 -14.38
N SER A 29 -16.89 2.73 -14.73
CA SER A 29 -18.15 2.16 -14.21
C SER A 29 -18.41 0.72 -14.65
N ARG A 30 -17.77 0.27 -15.75
CA ARG A 30 -17.92 -1.09 -16.30
C ARG A 30 -16.79 -2.03 -15.93
N LEU A 31 -15.58 -1.50 -15.73
CA LEU A 31 -14.36 -2.29 -15.49
C LEU A 31 -14.06 -2.47 -14.00
N LEU A 32 -14.45 -1.49 -13.16
CA LEU A 32 -14.27 -1.64 -11.71
C LEU A 32 -15.44 -2.43 -11.13
N PRO A 33 -15.15 -3.47 -10.33
CA PRO A 33 -16.20 -4.20 -9.61
C PRO A 33 -16.91 -3.22 -8.67
N LYS A 34 -18.24 -3.19 -8.77
CA LYS A 34 -19.09 -2.37 -7.91
C LYS A 34 -19.42 -3.17 -6.66
N GLY A 35 -19.12 -2.62 -5.50
CA GLY A 35 -19.42 -3.19 -4.21
C GLY A 35 -18.22 -3.22 -3.29
N ASP A 36 -18.48 -3.46 -2.02
CA ASP A 36 -17.44 -3.65 -1.03
C ASP A 36 -16.87 -5.07 -1.15
N VAL A 37 -15.58 -5.18 -0.94
CA VAL A 37 -14.82 -6.43 -1.00
C VAL A 37 -14.36 -6.79 0.40
N THR A 38 -14.48 -8.06 0.75
CA THR A 38 -14.08 -8.57 2.06
C THR A 38 -12.72 -9.24 1.97
N ILE A 39 -11.81 -8.82 2.84
CA ILE A 39 -10.48 -9.42 3.00
C ILE A 39 -10.48 -10.20 4.31
N LYS A 40 -10.44 -11.52 4.23
CA LYS A 40 -10.29 -12.40 5.39
C LYS A 40 -8.82 -12.55 5.74
N ILE A 41 -8.49 -12.36 7.02
CA ILE A 41 -7.11 -12.41 7.51
C ILE A 41 -6.94 -13.61 8.44
N ASN A 42 -5.98 -14.48 8.13
CA ASN A 42 -5.63 -15.69 8.91
C ASN A 42 -6.82 -16.62 9.15
N GLY A 43 -7.79 -16.62 8.21
CA GLY A 43 -9.00 -17.48 8.34
C GLY A 43 -9.96 -17.05 9.45
N ASN A 44 -9.72 -15.92 10.10
CA ASN A 44 -10.57 -15.43 11.17
C ASN A 44 -11.56 -14.39 10.65
N ASP A 45 -12.85 -14.63 10.82
CA ASP A 45 -13.90 -13.70 10.38
C ASP A 45 -13.93 -12.41 11.21
N ASP A 46 -13.52 -12.46 12.48
CA ASP A 46 -13.45 -11.28 13.37
C ASP A 46 -12.38 -10.26 12.93
N LYS A 47 -11.35 -10.71 12.21
CA LYS A 47 -10.29 -9.87 11.65
C LYS A 47 -10.53 -9.51 10.18
N SER A 48 -11.73 -9.77 9.65
CA SER A 48 -12.05 -9.43 8.27
C SER A 48 -12.15 -7.93 8.06
N ILE A 49 -11.70 -7.48 6.89
CA ILE A 49 -11.70 -6.07 6.50
C ILE A 49 -12.63 -5.92 5.30
N VAL A 50 -13.57 -4.98 5.43
CA VAL A 50 -14.39 -4.55 4.29
C VAL A 50 -13.79 -3.28 3.71
N THR A 51 -13.52 -3.28 2.42
CA THR A 51 -12.90 -2.17 1.69
C THR A 51 -13.42 -2.05 0.27
N ARG A 52 -13.19 -0.89 -0.35
CA ARG A 52 -13.53 -0.70 -1.77
C ARG A 52 -12.44 -1.29 -2.66
N PRO A 53 -12.81 -1.88 -3.81
CA PRO A 53 -11.85 -2.36 -4.80
C PRO A 53 -11.04 -1.21 -5.40
N GLY A 54 -9.87 -1.55 -5.99
CA GLY A 54 -9.00 -0.60 -6.69
C GLY A 54 -7.77 -0.15 -5.90
N SER A 55 -7.80 -0.16 -4.57
CA SER A 55 -6.61 0.12 -3.74
C SER A 55 -5.63 -1.07 -3.72
N THR A 56 -4.40 -0.83 -3.26
CA THR A 56 -3.47 -1.93 -2.99
C THR A 56 -3.80 -2.62 -1.67
N LEU A 57 -3.46 -3.89 -1.55
CA LEU A 57 -3.63 -4.64 -0.30
C LEU A 57 -2.87 -3.97 0.86
N LEU A 58 -1.66 -3.48 0.62
CA LEU A 58 -0.86 -2.73 1.61
C LEU A 58 -1.63 -1.51 2.14
N SER A 59 -2.22 -0.72 1.24
CA SER A 59 -2.96 0.49 1.60
C SER A 59 -4.23 0.18 2.39
N ALA A 60 -4.97 -0.86 1.99
CA ALA A 60 -6.18 -1.27 2.67
C ALA A 60 -5.91 -1.79 4.09
N LEU A 61 -4.85 -2.59 4.26
CA LEU A 61 -4.41 -3.06 5.59
C LEU A 61 -3.99 -1.89 6.48
N ALA A 62 -3.19 -0.95 5.95
CA ALA A 62 -2.76 0.24 6.68
C ALA A 62 -3.95 1.11 7.13
N GLY A 63 -4.99 1.24 6.31
CA GLY A 63 -6.23 1.93 6.64
C GLY A 63 -7.01 1.31 7.82
N LYS A 64 -6.70 0.06 8.15
CA LYS A 64 -7.27 -0.68 9.31
C LYS A 64 -6.25 -0.92 10.43
N SER A 65 -5.19 -0.10 10.45
CA SER A 65 -4.13 -0.16 11.47
C SER A 65 -3.33 -1.47 11.48
N ILE A 66 -3.32 -2.21 10.36
CA ILE A 66 -2.48 -3.39 10.15
C ILE A 66 -1.31 -2.96 9.26
N PHE A 67 -0.13 -2.85 9.86
CA PHE A 67 1.03 -2.26 9.19
C PHE A 67 2.03 -3.34 8.77
N LEU A 68 2.04 -3.65 7.48
CA LEU A 68 3.12 -4.43 6.88
C LEU A 68 4.37 -3.56 6.71
N PRO A 69 5.56 -4.08 6.99
CA PRO A 69 6.81 -3.35 6.74
C PRO A 69 6.90 -2.92 5.28
N SER A 70 7.24 -1.66 5.03
CA SER A 70 7.36 -1.15 3.67
C SER A 70 8.31 0.05 3.61
N ALA A 71 9.62 -0.22 3.60
CA ALA A 71 10.64 0.83 3.57
C ALA A 71 10.62 1.66 2.27
N CYS A 72 10.11 1.09 1.17
CA CYS A 72 9.99 1.82 -0.11
C CYS A 72 8.67 2.59 -0.26
N GLY A 73 7.85 2.69 0.80
CA GLY A 73 6.56 3.38 0.72
C GLY A 73 5.55 2.77 -0.26
N GLY A 74 5.70 1.49 -0.60
CA GLY A 74 4.80 0.81 -1.53
C GLY A 74 5.30 0.75 -2.99
N GLY A 75 6.54 1.18 -3.25
CA GLY A 75 7.13 1.20 -4.60
C GLY A 75 7.54 -0.18 -5.16
N GLY A 76 7.38 -1.26 -4.41
CA GLY A 76 7.68 -2.63 -4.88
C GLY A 76 9.16 -3.01 -4.89
N THR A 77 10.05 -2.19 -4.32
CA THR A 77 11.51 -2.37 -4.45
C THR A 77 12.18 -3.00 -3.22
N CYS A 78 11.59 -2.92 -2.03
CA CYS A 78 12.21 -3.42 -0.79
C CYS A 78 11.81 -4.86 -0.43
N ALA A 79 10.77 -5.39 -1.03
CA ALA A 79 10.22 -6.73 -0.77
C ALA A 79 9.83 -7.04 0.70
N LEU A 80 9.72 -6.02 1.56
CA LEU A 80 9.40 -6.21 2.98
C LEU A 80 7.92 -6.48 3.24
N CYS A 81 7.03 -6.04 2.34
CA CYS A 81 5.58 -6.20 2.47
C CYS A 81 5.07 -7.56 1.97
N LYS A 82 5.89 -8.61 2.10
CA LYS A 82 5.48 -9.97 1.71
C LYS A 82 4.38 -10.49 2.62
N CYS A 83 3.34 -11.03 2.02
CA CYS A 83 2.28 -11.79 2.69
C CYS A 83 1.81 -12.93 1.79
N GLN A 84 1.15 -13.92 2.35
CA GLN A 84 0.55 -14.98 1.53
C GLN A 84 -0.87 -14.56 1.14
N VAL A 85 -1.17 -14.60 -0.16
CA VAL A 85 -2.51 -14.33 -0.69
C VAL A 85 -3.09 -15.63 -1.20
N ILE A 86 -3.87 -16.29 -0.36
CA ILE A 86 -4.41 -17.62 -0.61
C ILE A 86 -5.46 -17.59 -1.72
N LYS A 87 -6.28 -16.52 -1.75
CA LYS A 87 -7.34 -16.33 -2.74
C LYS A 87 -7.49 -14.85 -3.07
N GLY A 88 -7.86 -14.53 -4.31
CA GLY A 88 -8.21 -13.18 -4.74
C GLY A 88 -7.01 -12.29 -5.11
N GLY A 89 -5.78 -12.82 -5.11
CA GLY A 89 -4.56 -12.06 -5.45
C GLY A 89 -4.24 -11.95 -6.93
N GLY A 90 -4.93 -12.69 -7.78
CA GLY A 90 -4.59 -12.81 -9.20
C GLY A 90 -3.21 -13.43 -9.45
N GLU A 91 -2.70 -13.29 -10.66
CA GLU A 91 -1.38 -13.79 -11.04
C GLU A 91 -0.25 -12.91 -10.51
N ILE A 92 0.95 -13.50 -10.36
CA ILE A 92 2.16 -12.76 -9.96
C ILE A 92 2.52 -11.77 -11.06
N LEU A 93 2.73 -10.53 -10.67
CA LEU A 93 3.08 -9.46 -11.59
C LEU A 93 4.58 -9.50 -11.96
N PRO A 94 4.97 -9.05 -13.17
CA PRO A 94 6.37 -8.94 -13.55
C PRO A 94 7.21 -8.12 -12.56
N THR A 95 6.61 -7.13 -11.89
CA THR A 95 7.24 -6.30 -10.84
C THR A 95 7.56 -7.08 -9.57
N GLU A 96 6.89 -8.21 -9.33
CA GLU A 96 7.10 -9.06 -8.16
C GLU A 96 8.15 -10.16 -8.41
N THR A 97 8.36 -10.55 -9.67
CA THR A 97 9.23 -11.72 -10.04
C THR A 97 10.67 -11.56 -9.62
N GLY A 98 11.16 -10.32 -9.49
CA GLY A 98 12.52 -10.04 -8.97
C GLY A 98 12.67 -10.25 -7.46
N HIS A 99 11.56 -10.34 -6.73
CA HIS A 99 11.52 -10.39 -5.27
C HIS A 99 10.86 -11.65 -4.71
N ILE A 100 10.05 -12.33 -5.51
CA ILE A 100 9.35 -13.57 -5.15
C ILE A 100 10.03 -14.72 -5.89
N ASN A 101 10.66 -15.62 -5.15
CA ASN A 101 11.27 -16.79 -5.74
C ASN A 101 10.22 -17.86 -6.12
N ARG A 102 10.62 -18.89 -6.88
CA ARG A 102 9.70 -19.94 -7.37
C ARG A 102 8.99 -20.70 -6.25
N ASN A 103 9.65 -20.88 -5.11
CA ASN A 103 9.08 -21.58 -3.97
C ASN A 103 8.07 -20.70 -3.24
N GLU A 104 8.39 -19.42 -3.05
CA GLU A 104 7.46 -18.43 -2.51
C GLU A 104 6.22 -18.29 -3.40
N ALA A 105 6.41 -18.23 -4.73
CA ALA A 105 5.31 -18.18 -5.69
C ALA A 105 4.35 -19.38 -5.56
N LYS A 106 4.88 -20.60 -5.42
CA LYS A 106 4.08 -21.81 -5.19
C LYS A 106 3.30 -21.77 -3.87
N ASN A 107 3.82 -21.08 -2.87
CA ASN A 107 3.19 -20.89 -1.57
C ASN A 107 2.36 -19.59 -1.49
N ASN A 108 1.96 -19.04 -2.62
CA ASN A 108 1.12 -17.84 -2.72
C ASN A 108 1.67 -16.59 -2.05
N TRP A 109 2.99 -16.50 -1.90
CA TRP A 109 3.61 -15.25 -1.42
C TRP A 109 3.52 -14.16 -2.48
N ARG A 110 3.15 -12.98 -2.05
CA ARG A 110 2.97 -11.81 -2.89
C ARG A 110 3.50 -10.55 -2.19
N LEU A 111 3.76 -9.49 -2.96
CA LEU A 111 4.04 -8.17 -2.41
C LEU A 111 2.71 -7.41 -2.21
N ALA A 112 2.30 -7.18 -0.98
CA ALA A 112 1.05 -6.50 -0.67
C ALA A 112 0.90 -5.12 -1.34
N CYS A 113 2.00 -4.43 -1.61
CA CYS A 113 1.99 -3.15 -2.32
C CYS A 113 1.70 -3.28 -3.83
N GLN A 114 1.90 -4.45 -4.43
CA GLN A 114 1.65 -4.70 -5.85
C GLN A 114 0.29 -5.36 -6.09
N VAL A 115 -0.25 -6.07 -5.09
CA VAL A 115 -1.55 -6.72 -5.22
C VAL A 115 -2.67 -5.69 -5.15
N LYS A 116 -3.47 -5.60 -6.22
CA LYS A 116 -4.68 -4.77 -6.28
C LYS A 116 -5.89 -5.57 -5.82
N ILE A 117 -6.69 -4.95 -4.97
CA ILE A 117 -7.95 -5.54 -4.49
C ILE A 117 -8.99 -5.39 -5.60
N ARG A 118 -9.50 -6.54 -6.08
CA ARG A 118 -10.51 -6.59 -7.15
C ARG A 118 -11.74 -7.42 -6.76
N GLU A 119 -11.55 -8.38 -5.88
CA GLU A 119 -12.54 -9.34 -5.41
C GLU A 119 -12.27 -9.72 -3.96
N ASP A 120 -13.12 -10.54 -3.38
CA ASP A 120 -12.91 -11.06 -2.03
C ASP A 120 -11.59 -11.83 -1.92
N MET A 121 -10.85 -11.51 -0.88
CA MET A 121 -9.51 -12.03 -0.67
C MET A 121 -9.43 -12.83 0.62
N ASN A 122 -8.55 -13.85 0.60
CA ASN A 122 -8.10 -14.54 1.80
C ASN A 122 -6.58 -14.44 1.89
N ILE A 123 -6.10 -13.84 2.95
CA ILE A 123 -4.66 -13.60 3.15
C ILE A 123 -4.20 -14.20 4.47
N HIS A 124 -2.92 -14.56 4.48
CA HIS A 124 -2.23 -14.91 5.72
C HIS A 124 -1.10 -13.92 5.98
N VAL A 125 -1.17 -13.31 7.15
CA VAL A 125 -0.21 -12.30 7.64
C VAL A 125 0.42 -12.85 8.91
N PRO A 126 1.77 -12.80 9.07
CA PRO A 126 2.42 -13.23 10.29
C PRO A 126 1.86 -12.53 11.53
N ASP A 127 1.68 -13.25 12.62
CA ASP A 127 1.07 -12.73 13.85
C ASP A 127 1.87 -11.59 14.48
N GLU A 128 3.16 -11.53 14.21
CA GLU A 128 4.07 -10.47 14.67
C GLU A 128 3.61 -9.07 14.20
N ILE A 129 2.96 -9.00 13.05
CA ILE A 129 2.49 -7.74 12.45
C ILE A 129 1.34 -7.12 13.25
N PHE A 130 0.52 -7.93 13.94
CA PHE A 130 -0.55 -7.42 14.78
C PHE A 130 -0.06 -6.76 16.07
N ASN A 131 1.19 -6.95 16.43
CA ASN A 131 1.84 -6.33 17.58
C ASN A 131 2.55 -5.01 17.23
N ILE A 132 2.55 -4.61 15.96
CA ILE A 132 3.15 -3.35 15.54
C ILE A 132 2.25 -2.20 15.97
N ARG A 133 2.78 -1.32 16.83
CA ARG A 133 2.10 -0.11 17.29
C ARG A 133 2.75 1.12 16.64
N LYS A 134 1.96 2.16 16.45
CA LYS A 134 2.45 3.49 16.10
C LYS A 134 2.51 4.35 17.36
N TRP A 135 3.60 5.10 17.51
CA TRP A 135 3.74 6.10 18.57
C TRP A 135 3.95 7.46 17.93
N GLU A 136 3.36 8.47 18.50
CA GLU A 136 3.69 9.85 18.21
C GLU A 136 4.83 10.25 19.16
N CYS A 137 6.02 10.47 18.60
CA CYS A 137 7.21 10.77 19.36
C CYS A 137 7.64 12.22 19.14
N ILE A 138 8.24 12.83 20.14
CA ILE A 138 8.86 14.15 20.02
C ILE A 138 10.31 13.97 19.61
N VAL A 139 10.74 14.63 18.54
CA VAL A 139 12.15 14.64 18.12
C VAL A 139 12.94 15.52 19.07
N ARG A 140 13.80 14.95 19.90
CA ARG A 140 14.68 15.67 20.83
C ARG A 140 15.97 16.16 20.16
N SER A 141 16.55 15.35 19.31
CA SER A 141 17.71 15.77 18.52
C SER A 141 17.82 14.97 17.21
N ASN A 142 18.37 15.62 16.19
CA ASN A 142 18.73 15.02 14.92
C ASN A 142 20.09 15.58 14.50
N LYS A 143 21.18 14.88 14.80
CA LYS A 143 22.56 15.33 14.61
C LYS A 143 23.31 14.40 13.67
N SER A 144 24.16 14.97 12.82
CA SER A 144 25.12 14.19 12.06
C SER A 144 26.27 13.78 12.98
N VAL A 145 26.46 12.50 13.21
CA VAL A 145 27.52 11.93 14.06
C VAL A 145 28.70 11.42 13.26
N ALA A 146 28.48 11.12 11.97
CA ALA A 146 29.53 10.79 11.01
C ALA A 146 29.02 11.09 9.60
N THR A 147 29.91 10.97 8.58
CA THR A 147 29.53 11.10 7.17
C THR A 147 28.46 10.07 6.85
N PHE A 148 27.29 10.54 6.40
CA PHE A 148 26.08 9.75 6.09
C PHE A 148 25.43 9.04 7.29
N ILE A 149 25.82 9.33 8.54
CA ILE A 149 25.19 8.77 9.75
C ILE A 149 24.58 9.90 10.57
N LYS A 150 23.29 9.80 10.83
CA LYS A 150 22.55 10.71 11.73
C LYS A 150 22.08 9.99 12.97
N GLU A 151 22.26 10.62 14.11
CA GLU A 151 21.63 10.20 15.36
C GLU A 151 20.29 10.92 15.50
N LEU A 152 19.21 10.15 15.59
CA LEU A 152 17.87 10.64 15.85
C LEU A 152 17.45 10.19 17.24
N VAL A 153 17.24 11.14 18.14
CA VAL A 153 16.77 10.87 19.51
C VAL A 153 15.28 11.22 19.58
N LEU A 154 14.46 10.21 19.87
CA LEU A 154 13.01 10.33 19.99
C LEU A 154 12.62 10.17 21.47
N GLU A 155 11.72 11.03 21.93
CA GLU A 155 11.07 10.88 23.22
C GLU A 155 9.69 10.26 23.03
N LEU A 156 9.46 9.15 23.72
CA LEU A 156 8.19 8.45 23.73
C LEU A 156 7.20 9.10 24.72
N PRO A 157 5.89 8.92 24.52
CA PRO A 157 4.88 9.28 25.53
C PRO A 157 5.19 8.60 26.88
N ALA A 158 4.95 9.31 27.98
CA ALA A 158 5.36 8.91 29.32
C ALA A 158 4.74 7.59 29.83
N ASP A 159 3.64 7.15 29.23
CA ASP A 159 2.90 5.94 29.64
C ASP A 159 3.33 4.66 28.94
N GLU A 160 4.33 4.72 28.04
CA GLU A 160 4.74 3.58 27.22
C GLU A 160 6.10 3.01 27.65
N ASN A 161 6.10 1.79 28.17
CA ASN A 161 7.30 1.00 28.40
C ASN A 161 7.62 0.16 27.15
N LEU A 162 8.64 0.57 26.42
CA LEU A 162 9.16 -0.22 25.31
C LEU A 162 10.00 -1.39 25.83
N ASN A 163 9.44 -2.58 25.78
CA ASN A 163 10.20 -3.81 25.99
C ASN A 163 10.95 -4.13 24.67
N PHE A 164 12.17 -3.65 24.56
CA PHE A 164 13.07 -4.07 23.48
C PHE A 164 13.48 -5.52 23.70
N ALA A 165 12.83 -6.45 23.04
CA ALA A 165 13.49 -7.72 22.75
C ALA A 165 14.76 -7.37 21.96
N LYS A 166 15.92 -7.90 22.38
CA LYS A 166 17.23 -7.67 21.74
C LYS A 166 17.24 -8.22 20.30
N GLN A 167 16.51 -7.61 19.42
CA GLN A 167 16.62 -7.82 17.99
C GLN A 167 17.32 -6.63 17.39
N LYS A 168 18.46 -6.92 16.78
CA LYS A 168 19.41 -6.00 16.14
C LYS A 168 18.75 -5.39 14.90
N TYR A 169 17.93 -4.35 15.06
CA TYR A 169 17.42 -3.55 13.95
C TYR A 169 18.12 -2.21 13.93
N SER A 170 18.95 -2.00 12.92
CA SER A 170 19.36 -0.66 12.54
C SER A 170 18.16 0.01 11.89
N LEU A 171 17.46 0.87 12.63
CA LEU A 171 16.45 1.75 12.10
C LEU A 171 17.16 2.89 11.35
N VAL A 172 17.30 2.77 10.05
CA VAL A 172 17.79 3.86 9.20
C VAL A 172 16.57 4.45 8.49
N TYR A 173 16.11 5.62 8.94
CA TYR A 173 15.15 6.42 8.19
C TYR A 173 15.88 7.44 7.34
N TYR A 174 15.64 7.41 6.03
CA TYR A 174 15.94 8.52 5.14
C TYR A 174 14.73 9.45 5.12
N LEU A 175 14.95 10.70 5.50
CA LEU A 175 14.03 11.79 5.23
C LEU A 175 14.37 12.40 3.88
#